data_4c86f7a4286f230213a832ebcce14602
#
_entry.id   4c86f7a4286f230213a832ebcce14602
#
_cell.length_a   1.000
_cell.length_b   1.000
_cell.length_c   1.000
_cell.angle_alpha   90.00
_cell.angle_beta   90.00
_cell.angle_gamma   90.00
#
_symmetry.space_group_name_H-M   'P 1'
#
loop_
_entity.id
_entity.type
_entity.pdbx_description
1 polymer ?
#
loop_
_entity_poly.entity_id
_entity_poly.type
_entity_poly.pdbx_seq_one_letter_code
_entity_poly.pdbx_strand_id
1 'polypeptide(L)'
;LLDFCLGHAEHEDSVVHAALEARSPGVTLAIAADHERYDAEIAQLRELLRRVPGDAQAAHALYLALSTFVAHNLAHMHEEETRHNEALWATHTDAEIHALHGRILASLTPEQSRIGLRWMLPHVSAGERAGMLAHMRAGAPAEVFDGVVDMLRPRLGSRDRLKLDMALAA
;
A
#
# COMPACT_ATOMS: atom_id res chain seq x y z
N LEU A 1 -1.77 1.88 -10.02
CA LEU A 1 -0.96 0.81 -9.44
C LEU A 1 0.50 1.20 -9.35
N LEU A 2 1.19 1.44 -10.50
CA LEU A 2 2.64 1.67 -10.53
C LEU A 2 3.08 2.84 -9.62
N ASP A 3 2.36 3.97 -9.65
CA ASP A 3 2.64 5.10 -8.76
C ASP A 3 2.38 4.76 -7.28
N PHE A 4 1.43 3.88 -7.00
CA PHE A 4 1.18 3.38 -5.65
C PHE A 4 2.35 2.53 -5.14
N CYS A 5 2.88 1.61 -5.97
CA CYS A 5 4.03 0.79 -5.60
C CYS A 5 5.29 1.62 -5.36
N LEU A 6 5.56 2.63 -6.22
CA LEU A 6 6.69 3.54 -6.00
C LEU A 6 6.55 4.33 -4.69
N GLY A 7 5.39 4.93 -4.46
CA GLY A 7 5.16 5.69 -3.22
C GLY A 7 5.24 4.80 -1.96
N HIS A 8 4.87 3.53 -2.06
CA HIS A 8 5.03 2.56 -0.98
C HIS A 8 6.50 2.35 -0.64
N ALA A 9 7.33 1.99 -1.63
CA ALA A 9 8.77 1.81 -1.46
C ALA A 9 9.48 3.07 -0.92
N GLU A 10 9.16 4.27 -1.45
CA GLU A 10 9.70 5.54 -0.95
C GLU A 10 9.38 5.79 0.53
N HIS A 11 8.17 5.44 0.98
CA HIS A 11 7.77 5.62 2.38
C HIS A 11 8.46 4.60 3.29
N GLU A 12 8.65 3.38 2.83
CA GLU A 12 9.39 2.37 3.57
C GLU A 12 10.85 2.74 3.70
N ASP A 13 11.53 3.09 2.64
CA ASP A 13 12.92 3.52 2.66
C ASP A 13 13.14 4.71 3.60
N SER A 14 12.27 5.71 3.52
CA SER A 14 12.43 6.95 4.30
C SER A 14 12.05 6.82 5.78
N VAL A 15 11.15 5.90 6.14
CA VAL A 15 10.60 5.80 7.50
C VAL A 15 10.97 4.49 8.17
N VAL A 16 10.64 3.35 7.54
CA VAL A 16 10.80 2.02 8.15
C VAL A 16 12.26 1.59 8.11
N HIS A 17 12.89 1.64 6.93
CA HIS A 17 14.29 1.25 6.78
C HIS A 17 15.22 2.14 7.60
N ALA A 18 14.98 3.45 7.63
CA ALA A 18 15.74 4.35 8.48
C ALA A 18 15.66 3.99 9.97
N ALA A 19 14.48 3.57 10.46
CA ALA A 19 14.30 3.14 11.84
C ALA A 19 14.96 1.79 12.12
N LEU A 20 14.82 0.82 11.21
CA LEU A 20 15.43 -0.50 11.31
C LEU A 20 16.96 -0.43 11.29
N GLU A 21 17.54 0.30 10.33
CA GLU A 21 19.00 0.46 10.20
C GLU A 21 19.64 1.14 11.42
N ALA A 22 18.92 2.04 12.08
CA ALA A 22 19.39 2.68 13.31
C ALA A 22 19.58 1.68 14.48
N ARG A 23 18.85 0.55 14.50
CA ARG A 23 18.87 -0.44 15.59
C ARG A 23 19.39 -1.81 15.15
N SER A 24 19.32 -2.14 13.88
CA SER A 24 19.75 -3.41 13.27
C SER A 24 20.42 -3.15 11.92
N PRO A 25 21.67 -2.63 11.92
CA PRO A 25 22.37 -2.29 10.69
C PRO A 25 22.46 -3.46 9.70
N GLY A 26 22.09 -3.22 8.44
CA GLY A 26 22.17 -4.20 7.34
C GLY A 26 20.92 -5.07 7.18
N VAL A 27 19.91 -4.94 8.06
CA VAL A 27 18.69 -5.78 7.99
C VAL A 27 17.84 -5.46 6.76
N THR A 28 17.92 -4.24 6.24
CA THR A 28 17.12 -3.78 5.09
C THR A 28 17.80 -3.94 3.73
N LEU A 29 19.06 -4.36 3.67
CA LEU A 29 19.86 -4.40 2.43
C LEU A 29 19.21 -5.20 1.29
N ALA A 30 18.59 -6.34 1.59
CA ALA A 30 17.95 -7.18 0.58
C ALA A 30 16.72 -6.48 -0.02
N ILE A 31 15.91 -5.85 0.82
CA ILE A 31 14.68 -5.14 0.39
C ILE A 31 15.03 -3.85 -0.35
N ALA A 32 16.05 -3.12 0.10
CA ALA A 32 16.52 -1.94 -0.63
C ALA A 32 16.98 -2.28 -2.06
N ALA A 33 17.65 -3.43 -2.25
CA ALA A 33 18.00 -3.91 -3.58
C ALA A 33 16.78 -4.30 -4.42
N ASP A 34 15.70 -4.78 -3.79
CA ASP A 34 14.44 -5.04 -4.46
C ASP A 34 13.76 -3.75 -4.91
N HIS A 35 13.81 -2.68 -4.10
CA HIS A 35 13.28 -1.36 -4.49
C HIS A 35 14.01 -0.79 -5.72
N GLU A 36 15.34 -0.90 -5.79
CA GLU A 36 16.10 -0.50 -6.99
C GLU A 36 15.64 -1.27 -8.24
N ARG A 37 15.37 -2.58 -8.10
CA ARG A 37 14.82 -3.39 -9.20
C ARG A 37 13.42 -2.94 -9.59
N TYR A 38 12.57 -2.55 -8.64
CA TYR A 38 11.22 -2.05 -8.90
C TYR A 38 11.20 -0.81 -9.75
N ASP A 39 12.11 0.13 -9.53
CA ASP A 39 12.22 1.33 -10.35
C ASP A 39 12.42 0.99 -11.83
N ALA A 40 13.31 0.03 -12.12
CA ALA A 40 13.57 -0.43 -13.49
C ALA A 40 12.36 -1.17 -14.10
N GLU A 41 11.73 -2.07 -13.34
CA GLU A 41 10.55 -2.81 -13.79
C GLU A 41 9.36 -1.88 -14.05
N ILE A 42 9.11 -0.91 -13.17
CA ILE A 42 8.05 0.07 -13.33
C ILE A 42 8.30 0.99 -14.53
N ALA A 43 9.55 1.40 -14.76
CA ALA A 43 9.91 2.17 -15.94
C ALA A 43 9.63 1.37 -17.24
N GLN A 44 9.98 0.08 -17.26
CA GLN A 44 9.67 -0.82 -18.37
C GLN A 44 8.16 -0.97 -18.59
N LEU A 45 7.39 -1.19 -17.52
CA LEU A 45 5.93 -1.32 -17.60
C LEU A 45 5.28 -0.04 -18.15
N ARG A 46 5.73 1.14 -17.73
CA ARG A 46 5.26 2.43 -18.25
C ARG A 46 5.58 2.61 -19.74
N GLU A 47 6.76 2.18 -20.19
CA GLU A 47 7.14 2.21 -21.60
C GLU A 47 6.22 1.31 -22.44
N LEU A 48 6.00 0.08 -22.00
CA LEU A 48 5.12 -0.86 -22.68
C LEU A 48 3.67 -0.35 -22.72
N LEU A 49 3.15 0.20 -21.62
CA LEU A 49 1.82 0.81 -21.55
C LEU A 49 1.60 1.90 -22.60
N ARG A 50 2.62 2.74 -22.87
CA ARG A 50 2.53 3.80 -23.90
C ARG A 50 2.45 3.23 -25.31
N ARG A 51 3.00 2.03 -25.54
CA ARG A 51 3.04 1.37 -26.86
C ARG A 51 1.82 0.51 -27.15
N VAL A 52 1.08 0.05 -26.12
CA VAL A 52 -0.10 -0.82 -26.30
C VAL A 52 -1.12 -0.29 -27.31
N PRO A 53 -1.45 1.02 -27.35
CA PRO A 53 -2.31 1.54 -28.40
C PRO A 53 -1.65 1.38 -29.79
N GLY A 54 -2.11 0.36 -30.55
CA GLY A 54 -1.63 0.08 -31.91
C GLY A 54 -0.52 -0.96 -32.05
N ASP A 55 -0.03 -1.56 -30.94
CA ASP A 55 1.02 -2.58 -30.95
C ASP A 55 0.61 -3.82 -30.13
N ALA A 56 0.14 -4.85 -30.81
CA ALA A 56 -0.27 -6.11 -30.17
C ALA A 56 0.91 -6.86 -29.52
N GLN A 57 2.13 -6.69 -30.03
CA GLN A 57 3.31 -7.28 -29.41
C GLN A 57 3.66 -6.57 -28.11
N ALA A 58 3.51 -5.25 -28.05
CA ALA A 58 3.67 -4.49 -26.81
C ALA A 58 2.63 -4.90 -25.76
N ALA A 59 1.38 -5.18 -26.16
CA ALA A 59 0.35 -5.66 -25.25
C ALA A 59 0.72 -7.02 -24.63
N HIS A 60 1.23 -7.96 -25.43
CA HIS A 60 1.70 -9.25 -24.92
C HIS A 60 2.94 -9.11 -24.03
N ALA A 61 3.92 -8.28 -24.44
CA ALA A 61 5.09 -8.00 -23.62
C ALA A 61 4.72 -7.35 -22.28
N LEU A 62 3.74 -6.42 -22.26
CA LEU A 62 3.21 -5.83 -21.04
C LEU A 62 2.60 -6.89 -20.13
N TYR A 63 1.79 -7.81 -20.66
CA TYR A 63 1.21 -8.89 -19.87
C TYR A 63 2.29 -9.75 -19.19
N LEU A 64 3.33 -10.13 -19.93
CA LEU A 64 4.43 -10.93 -19.36
C LEU A 64 5.24 -10.15 -18.32
N ALA A 65 5.60 -8.90 -18.62
CA ALA A 65 6.34 -8.05 -17.68
C ALA A 65 5.53 -7.76 -16.41
N LEU A 66 4.23 -7.50 -16.53
CA LEU A 66 3.34 -7.30 -15.38
C LEU A 66 3.22 -8.57 -14.53
N SER A 67 3.14 -9.75 -15.16
CA SER A 67 3.08 -11.03 -14.44
C SER A 67 4.36 -11.26 -13.62
N THR A 68 5.53 -10.94 -14.17
CA THR A 68 6.81 -11.02 -13.47
C THR A 68 6.88 -10.01 -12.34
N PHE A 69 6.51 -8.76 -12.58
CA PHE A 69 6.45 -7.72 -11.55
C PHE A 69 5.56 -8.12 -10.37
N VAL A 70 4.37 -8.69 -10.63
CA VAL A 70 3.47 -9.17 -9.57
C VAL A 70 4.12 -10.29 -8.75
N ALA A 71 4.80 -11.23 -9.40
CA ALA A 71 5.49 -12.31 -8.71
C ALA A 71 6.62 -11.78 -7.80
N HIS A 72 7.42 -10.84 -8.29
CA HIS A 72 8.48 -10.19 -7.51
C HIS A 72 7.88 -9.38 -6.33
N ASN A 73 6.79 -8.64 -6.57
CA ASN A 73 6.12 -7.88 -5.53
C ASN A 73 5.60 -8.77 -4.39
N LEU A 74 5.01 -9.93 -4.71
CA LEU A 74 4.55 -10.86 -3.68
C LEU A 74 5.71 -11.49 -2.88
N ALA A 75 6.84 -11.78 -3.53
CA ALA A 75 8.03 -12.28 -2.85
C ALA A 75 8.64 -11.22 -1.91
N HIS A 76 8.72 -9.98 -2.37
CA HIS A 76 9.17 -8.84 -1.61
C HIS A 76 8.28 -8.59 -0.37
N MET A 77 6.96 -8.53 -0.54
CA MET A 77 6.02 -8.39 0.58
C MET A 77 6.18 -9.52 1.61
N HIS A 78 6.47 -10.74 1.15
CA HIS A 78 6.73 -11.85 2.08
C HIS A 78 7.99 -11.62 2.94
N GLU A 79 9.06 -11.08 2.38
CA GLU A 79 10.28 -10.75 3.14
C GLU A 79 10.01 -9.63 4.17
N GLU A 80 9.23 -8.64 3.82
CA GLU A 80 8.82 -7.57 4.74
C GLU A 80 7.92 -8.08 5.87
N GLU A 81 6.89 -8.84 5.52
CA GLU A 81 5.95 -9.41 6.49
C GLU A 81 6.60 -10.42 7.45
N THR A 82 7.75 -10.95 7.10
CA THR A 82 8.52 -11.85 7.95
C THR A 82 9.72 -11.14 8.58
N ARG A 83 10.78 -10.90 7.84
CA ARG A 83 12.06 -10.38 8.35
C ARG A 83 12.00 -8.98 8.93
N HIS A 84 11.34 -8.04 8.22
CA HIS A 84 11.24 -6.68 8.73
C HIS A 84 10.34 -6.61 9.96
N ASN A 85 9.22 -7.32 9.94
CA ASN A 85 8.35 -7.40 11.12
C ASN A 85 9.05 -8.04 12.31
N GLU A 86 9.80 -9.15 12.12
CA GLU A 86 10.60 -9.74 13.20
C GLU A 86 11.63 -8.76 13.77
N ALA A 87 12.32 -8.01 12.90
CA ALA A 87 13.29 -7.01 13.33
C ALA A 87 12.63 -5.82 14.05
N LEU A 88 11.47 -5.35 13.57
CA LEU A 88 10.68 -4.30 14.25
C LEU A 88 10.25 -4.77 15.64
N TRP A 89 9.66 -5.94 15.76
CA TRP A 89 9.20 -6.48 17.05
C TRP A 89 10.35 -6.75 18.04
N ALA A 90 11.52 -7.13 17.52
CA ALA A 90 12.71 -7.35 18.36
C ALA A 90 13.34 -6.05 18.88
N THR A 91 13.16 -4.93 18.18
CA THR A 91 13.92 -3.71 18.43
C THR A 91 13.08 -2.49 18.81
N HIS A 92 11.75 -2.52 18.57
CA HIS A 92 10.85 -1.42 18.81
C HIS A 92 9.68 -1.85 19.68
N THR A 93 9.17 -0.93 20.48
CA THR A 93 7.90 -1.07 21.22
C THR A 93 6.72 -0.84 20.27
N ASP A 94 5.53 -1.34 20.66
CA ASP A 94 4.29 -1.09 19.91
C ASP A 94 4.03 0.41 19.71
N ALA A 95 4.31 1.23 20.72
CA ALA A 95 4.15 2.69 20.63
C ALA A 95 5.08 3.31 19.57
N GLU A 96 6.32 2.83 19.47
CA GLU A 96 7.27 3.30 18.45
C GLU A 96 6.85 2.84 17.05
N ILE A 97 6.37 1.60 16.89
CA ILE A 97 5.85 1.08 15.62
C ILE A 97 4.61 1.90 15.17
N HIS A 98 3.69 2.20 16.08
CA HIS A 98 2.56 3.09 15.80
C HIS A 98 3.01 4.50 15.40
N ALA A 99 4.07 5.03 16.02
CA ALA A 99 4.63 6.33 15.63
C ALA A 99 5.25 6.31 14.23
N LEU A 100 5.92 5.22 13.82
CA LEU A 100 6.40 5.05 12.45
C LEU A 100 5.24 5.05 11.44
N HIS A 101 4.18 4.28 11.72
CA HIS A 101 2.97 4.27 10.91
C HIS A 101 2.33 5.67 10.81
N GLY A 102 2.24 6.39 11.92
CA GLY A 102 1.75 7.77 11.95
C GLY A 102 2.58 8.72 11.08
N ARG A 103 3.91 8.55 11.03
CA ARG A 103 4.80 9.33 10.15
C ARG A 103 4.52 9.04 8.68
N ILE A 104 4.32 7.78 8.30
CA ILE A 104 3.93 7.40 6.93
C ILE A 104 2.62 8.08 6.56
N LEU A 105 1.58 7.94 7.39
CA LEU A 105 0.29 8.56 7.11
C LEU A 105 0.37 10.09 6.96
N ALA A 106 1.19 10.74 7.79
CA ALA A 106 1.38 12.20 7.75
C ALA A 106 2.17 12.67 6.51
N SER A 107 2.97 11.81 5.88
CA SER A 107 3.73 12.11 4.68
C SER A 107 2.92 11.93 3.39
N LEU A 108 1.77 11.23 3.44
CA LEU A 108 0.92 11.00 2.28
C LEU A 108 0.27 12.31 1.79
N THR A 109 0.35 12.56 0.50
CA THR A 109 -0.47 13.58 -0.12
C THR A 109 -1.95 13.18 -0.12
N PRO A 110 -2.89 14.13 -0.21
CA PRO A 110 -4.32 13.80 -0.32
C PRO A 110 -4.63 12.83 -1.47
N GLU A 111 -3.92 12.94 -2.59
CA GLU A 111 -4.10 12.05 -3.74
C GLU A 111 -3.58 10.63 -3.45
N GLN A 112 -2.41 10.49 -2.83
CA GLN A 112 -1.87 9.19 -2.41
C GLN A 112 -2.80 8.52 -1.41
N SER A 113 -3.30 9.24 -0.41
CA SER A 113 -4.28 8.75 0.55
C SER A 113 -5.56 8.27 -0.15
N ARG A 114 -6.09 9.06 -1.10
CA ARG A 114 -7.28 8.71 -1.86
C ARG A 114 -7.09 7.44 -2.70
N ILE A 115 -5.93 7.30 -3.36
CA ILE A 115 -5.59 6.11 -4.14
C ILE A 115 -5.46 4.89 -3.22
N GLY A 116 -4.73 5.01 -2.11
CA GLY A 116 -4.55 3.94 -1.13
C GLY A 116 -5.90 3.45 -0.58
N LEU A 117 -6.73 4.34 -0.06
CA LEU A 117 -8.05 4.00 0.47
C LEU A 117 -8.96 3.36 -0.59
N ARG A 118 -8.90 3.85 -1.83
CA ARG A 118 -9.69 3.30 -2.94
C ARG A 118 -9.39 1.84 -3.22
N TRP A 119 -8.11 1.44 -3.09
CA TRP A 119 -7.68 0.08 -3.36
C TRP A 119 -7.68 -0.81 -2.11
N MET A 120 -7.34 -0.28 -0.94
CA MET A 120 -7.29 -1.07 0.28
C MET A 120 -8.68 -1.39 0.85
N LEU A 121 -9.52 -0.37 1.05
CA LEU A 121 -10.79 -0.54 1.76
C LEU A 121 -11.73 -1.61 1.17
N PRO A 122 -11.85 -1.80 -0.17
CA PRO A 122 -12.66 -2.89 -0.71
C PRO A 122 -12.11 -4.29 -0.43
N HIS A 123 -10.79 -4.41 -0.21
CA HIS A 123 -10.08 -5.70 -0.18
C HIS A 123 -9.70 -6.19 1.22
N VAL A 124 -9.74 -5.32 2.24
CA VAL A 124 -9.57 -5.73 3.64
C VAL A 124 -10.83 -6.41 4.18
N SER A 125 -10.70 -7.16 5.28
CA SER A 125 -11.85 -7.78 5.94
C SER A 125 -12.87 -6.73 6.42
N ALA A 126 -14.12 -7.15 6.66
CA ALA A 126 -15.16 -6.24 7.14
C ALA A 126 -14.84 -5.63 8.51
N GLY A 127 -14.14 -6.38 9.38
CA GLY A 127 -13.71 -5.90 10.70
C GLY A 127 -12.60 -4.84 10.59
N GLU A 128 -11.57 -5.11 9.80
CA GLU A 128 -10.49 -4.13 9.54
C GLU A 128 -11.04 -2.87 8.89
N ARG A 129 -11.89 -3.01 7.88
CA ARG A 129 -12.58 -1.89 7.23
C ARG A 129 -13.35 -1.03 8.22
N ALA A 130 -14.11 -1.65 9.12
CA ALA A 130 -14.85 -0.95 10.17
C ALA A 130 -13.92 -0.21 11.11
N GLY A 131 -12.81 -0.82 11.55
CA GLY A 131 -11.78 -0.18 12.38
C GLY A 131 -11.12 1.02 11.70
N MET A 132 -10.72 0.87 10.44
CA MET A 132 -10.12 1.98 9.66
C MET A 132 -11.10 3.15 9.51
N LEU A 133 -12.37 2.87 9.21
CA LEU A 133 -13.39 3.90 9.07
C LEU A 133 -13.73 4.57 10.40
N ALA A 134 -13.77 3.82 11.51
CA ALA A 134 -13.98 4.39 12.83
C ALA A 134 -12.83 5.33 13.23
N HIS A 135 -11.59 4.93 12.97
CA HIS A 135 -10.42 5.78 13.20
C HIS A 135 -10.48 7.06 12.36
N MET A 136 -10.81 6.93 11.07
CA MET A 136 -10.96 8.07 10.16
C MET A 136 -12.09 9.01 10.63
N ARG A 137 -13.26 8.48 11.03
CA ARG A 137 -14.39 9.28 11.56
C ARG A 137 -13.99 10.10 12.78
N ALA A 138 -13.10 9.57 13.63
CA ALA A 138 -12.63 10.27 14.83
C ALA A 138 -11.64 11.41 14.54
N GLY A 139 -10.89 11.34 13.45
CA GLY A 139 -9.79 12.26 13.16
C GLY A 139 -9.95 13.14 11.91
N ALA A 140 -10.81 12.78 10.97
CA ALA A 140 -10.97 13.51 9.72
C ALA A 140 -12.19 14.43 9.72
N PRO A 141 -12.20 15.52 8.92
CA PRO A 141 -13.41 16.30 8.64
C PRO A 141 -14.54 15.42 8.08
N ALA A 142 -15.79 15.71 8.47
CA ALA A 142 -16.95 14.91 8.05
C ALA A 142 -17.07 14.76 6.53
N GLU A 143 -16.81 15.84 5.78
CA GLU A 143 -16.85 15.82 4.30
C GLU A 143 -15.83 14.84 3.69
N VAL A 144 -14.64 14.73 4.30
CA VAL A 144 -13.60 13.78 3.85
C VAL A 144 -14.04 12.35 4.13
N PHE A 145 -14.58 12.10 5.32
CA PHE A 145 -15.11 10.80 5.71
C PHE A 145 -16.26 10.36 4.79
N ASP A 146 -17.24 11.23 4.58
CA ASP A 146 -18.40 10.96 3.71
C ASP A 146 -17.94 10.68 2.27
N GLY A 147 -16.99 11.44 1.74
CA GLY A 147 -16.41 11.21 0.43
C GLY A 147 -15.72 9.85 0.29
N VAL A 148 -15.07 9.35 1.36
CA VAL A 148 -14.48 8.02 1.38
C VAL A 148 -15.57 6.94 1.41
N VAL A 149 -16.63 7.10 2.19
CA VAL A 149 -17.75 6.16 2.24
C VAL A 149 -18.46 6.09 0.87
N ASP A 150 -18.71 7.23 0.24
CA ASP A 150 -19.33 7.31 -1.09
C ASP A 150 -18.45 6.66 -2.18
N MET A 151 -17.15 6.85 -2.11
CA MET A 151 -16.19 6.20 -3.01
C MET A 151 -16.16 4.67 -2.81
N LEU A 152 -16.26 4.21 -1.56
CA LEU A 152 -16.17 2.80 -1.19
C LEU A 152 -17.45 2.01 -1.56
N ARG A 153 -18.62 2.54 -1.23
CA ARG A 153 -19.93 1.86 -1.32
C ARG A 153 -20.18 1.15 -2.67
N PRO A 154 -19.97 1.77 -3.85
CA PRO A 154 -20.16 1.10 -5.13
C PRO A 154 -19.16 -0.01 -5.46
N ARG A 155 -18.03 -0.08 -4.73
CA ARG A 155 -16.96 -1.07 -4.93
C ARG A 155 -17.16 -2.35 -4.12
N LEU A 156 -18.10 -2.34 -3.19
CA LEU A 156 -18.43 -3.50 -2.36
C LEU A 156 -19.56 -4.33 -2.97
N GLY A 157 -19.47 -5.64 -2.83
CA GLY A 157 -20.60 -6.53 -3.09
C GLY A 157 -21.73 -6.31 -2.10
N SER A 158 -22.93 -6.79 -2.39
CA SER A 158 -24.15 -6.57 -1.57
C SER A 158 -23.97 -6.96 -0.09
N ARG A 159 -23.32 -8.10 0.17
CA ARG A 159 -23.05 -8.60 1.52
C ARG A 159 -22.11 -7.67 2.32
N ASP A 160 -21.06 -7.16 1.68
CA ASP A 160 -20.11 -6.28 2.36
C ASP A 160 -20.64 -4.86 2.50
N ARG A 161 -21.50 -4.41 1.60
CA ARG A 161 -22.29 -3.17 1.78
C ARG A 161 -23.17 -3.22 3.02
N LEU A 162 -23.87 -4.34 3.23
CA LEU A 162 -24.70 -4.50 4.42
C LEU A 162 -23.85 -4.42 5.71
N LYS A 163 -22.69 -5.08 5.73
CA LYS A 163 -21.77 -5.00 6.88
C LYS A 163 -21.22 -3.59 7.08
N LEU A 164 -20.92 -2.86 6.00
CA LEU A 164 -20.52 -1.46 6.07
C LEU A 164 -21.63 -0.61 6.69
N ASP A 165 -22.86 -0.75 6.23
CA ASP A 165 -24.01 0.00 6.74
C ASP A 165 -24.25 -0.26 8.23
N MET A 166 -24.10 -1.51 8.67
CA MET A 166 -24.18 -1.88 10.09
C MET A 166 -23.05 -1.24 10.91
N ALA A 167 -21.81 -1.23 10.40
CA ALA A 167 -20.66 -0.64 11.09
C ALA A 167 -20.75 0.90 11.16
N LEU A 168 -21.37 1.56 10.17
CA LEU A 168 -21.57 3.01 10.18
C LEU A 168 -22.69 3.47 11.12
N ALA A 169 -23.64 2.58 11.44
CA ALA A 169 -24.76 2.85 12.32
C ALA A 169 -24.42 2.62 13.83
N ALA A 170 -23.32 1.95 14.12
CA ALA A 170 -22.83 1.67 15.48
C ALA A 170 -22.02 2.83 16.03
#